data_4df631d3828c75a0514632a848d845ce
#
_entry.id   4df631d3828c75a0514632a848d845ce
#
_cell.length_a   1.000
_cell.length_b   1.000
_cell.length_c   1.000
_cell.angle_alpha   90.00
_cell.angle_beta   90.00
_cell.angle_gamma   90.00
#
_symmetry.space_group_name_H-M   'P 1'
#
loop_
_entity.id
_entity.type
_entity.pdbx_description
1 polymer ?
#
loop_
_entity_poly.entity_id
_entity_poly.type
_entity_poly.pdbx_seq_one_letter_code
_entity_poly.pdbx_strand_id
1 'polypeptide(L)'
;MKKLTIAVFLICLILLPFSGWAAGPNGADLFKAKCAVCHGADGAGKAALKTPPLGSPEVQGKSDKDLADFVANNPKHNFSKKGMTADEINAVVAFIRTLKK
;
A
#
# COMPACT_ATOMS: atom_id res chain seq x y z
N MET A 1 8.73 0.42 -51.68
CA MET A 1 9.69 0.47 -50.60
C MET A 1 9.31 1.49 -49.53
N LYS A 2 8.85 2.69 -49.90
CA LYS A 2 8.42 3.68 -48.93
C LYS A 2 7.20 3.24 -48.08
N LYS A 3 6.30 2.45 -48.64
CA LYS A 3 5.11 1.97 -47.95
C LYS A 3 5.43 0.90 -46.90
N LEU A 4 6.49 0.10 -47.14
CA LEU A 4 6.93 -0.92 -46.19
C LEU A 4 7.58 -0.32 -44.95
N THR A 5 8.30 0.78 -45.10
CA THR A 5 8.99 1.47 -44.03
C THR A 5 7.98 2.09 -43.06
N ILE A 6 6.89 2.64 -43.57
CA ILE A 6 5.82 3.24 -42.78
C ILE A 6 5.06 2.18 -41.97
N ALA A 7 4.81 1.00 -42.61
CA ALA A 7 4.14 -0.10 -41.95
C ALA A 7 4.96 -0.69 -40.79
N VAL A 8 6.28 -0.78 -40.95
CA VAL A 8 7.19 -1.22 -39.90
C VAL A 8 7.23 -0.22 -38.73
N PHE A 9 7.17 1.06 -39.05
CA PHE A 9 7.17 2.09 -38.01
C PHE A 9 5.87 2.08 -37.19
N LEU A 10 4.73 1.85 -37.82
CA LEU A 10 3.43 1.72 -37.17
C LEU A 10 3.35 0.48 -36.27
N ILE A 11 3.94 -0.62 -36.71
CA ILE A 11 3.97 -1.86 -35.90
C ILE A 11 4.85 -1.69 -34.68
N CYS A 12 5.97 -0.97 -34.77
CA CYS A 12 6.81 -0.66 -33.62
C CYS A 12 6.11 0.22 -32.58
N LEU A 13 5.20 1.09 -32.99
CA LEU A 13 4.45 1.94 -32.09
C LEU A 13 3.41 1.16 -31.27
N ILE A 14 2.87 0.10 -31.85
CA ILE A 14 1.86 -0.75 -31.19
C ILE A 14 2.49 -1.71 -30.18
N LEU A 15 3.78 -2.01 -30.37
CA LEU A 15 4.55 -2.92 -29.52
C LEU A 15 5.23 -2.22 -28.33
N LEU A 16 5.02 -0.92 -28.14
CA LEU A 16 5.47 -0.25 -26.93
C LEU A 16 4.73 -0.88 -25.73
N PRO A 17 5.47 -1.59 -24.87
CA PRO A 17 4.80 -2.25 -23.77
C PRO A 17 4.16 -1.20 -22.86
N PHE A 18 2.93 -1.41 -22.53
CA PHE A 18 2.28 -0.75 -21.42
C PHE A 18 2.93 -1.26 -20.11
N SER A 19 4.26 -1.25 -20.08
CA SER A 19 4.99 -1.71 -18.92
C SER A 19 5.20 -0.55 -17.96
N GLY A 20 4.31 -0.39 -17.05
CA GLY A 20 4.45 0.64 -16.05
C GLY A 20 3.28 0.68 -15.09
N TRP A 21 2.29 -0.12 -15.35
CA TRP A 21 1.05 -0.08 -14.60
C TRP A 21 0.67 -1.47 -14.08
N ALA A 22 1.68 -2.26 -13.68
CA ALA A 22 1.40 -3.40 -12.84
C ALA A 22 0.88 -2.82 -11.53
N ALA A 23 -0.42 -2.82 -11.38
CA ALA A 23 -1.04 -2.42 -10.14
C ALA A 23 -0.59 -3.41 -9.07
N GLY A 24 0.41 -3.02 -8.28
CA GLY A 24 0.71 -3.68 -7.03
C GLY A 24 -0.47 -3.54 -6.07
N PRO A 25 -0.42 -4.20 -4.91
CA PRO A 25 -1.45 -4.06 -3.89
C PRO A 25 -1.72 -2.59 -3.57
N ASN A 26 -2.98 -2.21 -3.51
CA ASN A 26 -3.35 -0.84 -3.15
C ASN A 26 -3.41 -0.72 -1.62
N GLY A 27 -2.41 -0.06 -1.03
CA GLY A 27 -2.30 0.11 0.41
C GLY A 27 -3.45 0.91 1.01
N ALA A 28 -3.93 1.92 0.31
CA ALA A 28 -5.06 2.73 0.76
C ALA A 28 -6.35 1.91 0.86
N ASP A 29 -6.63 1.09 -0.14
CA ASP A 29 -7.80 0.22 -0.15
C ASP A 29 -7.71 -0.87 0.93
N LEU A 30 -6.54 -1.47 1.09
CA LEU A 30 -6.30 -2.46 2.13
C LEU A 30 -6.45 -1.86 3.53
N PHE A 31 -5.91 -0.69 3.75
CA PHE A 31 -6.05 0.03 5.01
C PHE A 31 -7.52 0.30 5.33
N LYS A 32 -8.25 0.81 4.37
CA LYS A 32 -9.67 1.11 4.51
C LYS A 32 -10.50 -0.14 4.84
N ALA A 33 -10.19 -1.25 4.19
CA ALA A 33 -10.93 -2.50 4.38
C ALA A 33 -10.59 -3.23 5.67
N LYS A 34 -9.33 -3.17 6.12
CA LYS A 34 -8.83 -4.04 7.19
C LYS A 34 -8.32 -3.30 8.43
N CYS A 35 -7.93 -2.06 8.32
CA CYS A 35 -7.28 -1.31 9.39
C CYS A 35 -8.16 -0.19 9.94
N ALA A 36 -8.97 0.44 9.11
CA ALA A 36 -9.76 1.60 9.47
C ALA A 36 -10.80 1.32 10.56
N VAL A 37 -11.25 0.08 10.68
CA VAL A 37 -12.20 -0.33 11.75
C VAL A 37 -11.66 0.04 13.13
N CYS A 38 -10.36 -0.13 13.35
CA CYS A 38 -9.72 0.18 14.63
C CYS A 38 -8.97 1.51 14.62
N HIS A 39 -8.36 1.88 13.47
CA HIS A 39 -7.50 3.06 13.38
C HIS A 39 -8.19 4.31 12.84
N GLY A 40 -9.41 4.19 12.33
CA GLY A 40 -10.10 5.28 11.66
C GLY A 40 -9.68 5.40 10.19
N ALA A 41 -10.54 5.97 9.37
CA ALA A 41 -10.28 6.09 7.92
C ALA A 41 -9.06 6.97 7.61
N ASP A 42 -8.76 7.93 8.49
CA ASP A 42 -7.62 8.83 8.40
C ASP A 42 -6.44 8.41 9.29
N GLY A 43 -6.53 7.26 9.95
CA GLY A 43 -5.49 6.77 10.84
C GLY A 43 -5.39 7.53 12.17
N ALA A 44 -6.34 8.40 12.49
CA ALA A 44 -6.30 9.22 13.71
C ALA A 44 -6.45 8.40 14.99
N GLY A 45 -6.84 7.15 14.88
CA GLY A 45 -7.05 6.27 16.02
C GLY A 45 -8.44 6.41 16.62
N LYS A 46 -8.75 5.51 17.53
CA LYS A 46 -10.01 5.51 18.28
C LYS A 46 -9.70 5.35 19.77
N ALA A 47 -10.02 6.35 20.58
CA ALA A 47 -9.72 6.36 22.00
C ALA A 47 -10.32 5.16 22.73
N ALA A 48 -11.53 4.75 22.37
CA ALA A 48 -12.19 3.60 22.97
C ALA A 48 -11.44 2.28 22.74
N LEU A 49 -10.67 2.19 21.67
CA LEU A 49 -9.88 1.00 21.32
C LEU A 49 -8.41 1.17 21.68
N LYS A 50 -8.02 2.30 22.25
CA LYS A 50 -6.65 2.64 22.63
C LYS A 50 -5.68 2.51 21.44
N THR A 51 -6.14 2.87 20.25
CA THR A 51 -5.30 2.87 19.05
C THR A 51 -4.61 4.24 18.91
N PRO A 52 -3.28 4.26 18.75
CA PRO A 52 -2.57 5.53 18.61
C PRO A 52 -2.80 6.13 17.22
N PRO A 53 -2.66 7.46 17.06
CA PRO A 53 -2.66 8.10 15.76
C PRO A 53 -1.49 7.59 14.92
N LEU A 54 -1.75 7.08 13.73
CA LEU A 54 -0.70 6.53 12.86
C LEU A 54 0.18 7.62 12.24
N GLY A 55 -0.32 8.86 12.17
CA GLY A 55 0.46 10.00 11.70
C GLY A 55 1.40 10.60 12.74
N SER A 56 1.40 10.09 13.97
CA SER A 56 2.21 10.64 15.06
C SER A 56 3.71 10.42 14.84
N PRO A 57 4.58 11.29 15.44
CA PRO A 57 6.01 11.09 15.37
C PRO A 57 6.47 9.74 15.93
N GLU A 58 5.77 9.23 16.91
CA GLU A 58 6.06 7.95 17.56
C GLU A 58 5.95 6.79 16.56
N VAL A 59 4.89 6.78 15.76
CA VAL A 59 4.69 5.77 14.71
C VAL A 59 5.61 6.05 13.53
N GLN A 60 5.67 7.29 13.08
CA GLN A 60 6.44 7.66 11.88
C GLN A 60 7.95 7.53 12.08
N GLY A 61 8.42 7.56 13.33
CA GLY A 61 9.83 7.35 13.66
C GLY A 61 10.29 5.90 13.55
N LYS A 62 9.38 4.95 13.44
CA LYS A 62 9.73 3.54 13.27
C LYS A 62 10.09 3.25 11.81
N SER A 63 10.98 2.25 11.60
CA SER A 63 11.33 1.82 10.25
C SER A 63 10.15 1.12 9.58
N ASP A 64 10.20 1.03 8.25
CA ASP A 64 9.18 0.28 7.49
C ASP A 64 9.15 -1.19 7.91
N LYS A 65 10.33 -1.77 8.16
CA LYS A 65 10.44 -3.14 8.64
C LYS A 65 9.78 -3.31 9.99
N ASP A 66 10.01 -2.38 10.92
CA ASP A 66 9.41 -2.44 12.26
C ASP A 66 7.89 -2.33 12.19
N LEU A 67 7.38 -1.46 11.35
CA LEU A 67 5.93 -1.32 11.16
C LEU A 67 5.32 -2.58 10.51
N ALA A 68 5.99 -3.13 9.51
CA ALA A 68 5.54 -4.36 8.87
C ALA A 68 5.55 -5.55 9.85
N ASP A 69 6.62 -5.69 10.62
CA ASP A 69 6.74 -6.74 11.64
C ASP A 69 5.67 -6.57 12.73
N PHE A 70 5.38 -5.36 13.11
CA PHE A 70 4.34 -5.08 14.11
C PHE A 70 2.96 -5.49 13.60
N VAL A 71 2.62 -5.18 12.35
CA VAL A 71 1.37 -5.62 11.73
C VAL A 71 1.31 -7.15 11.66
N ALA A 72 2.42 -7.77 11.26
CA ALA A 72 2.47 -9.21 11.06
C ALA A 72 2.41 -10.01 12.36
N ASN A 73 2.97 -9.48 13.45
CA ASN A 73 3.21 -10.28 14.67
C ASN A 73 2.38 -9.86 15.89
N ASN A 74 1.78 -8.67 15.89
CA ASN A 74 0.99 -8.24 17.03
C ASN A 74 -0.33 -9.02 17.08
N PRO A 75 -0.69 -9.63 18.23
CA PRO A 75 -1.94 -10.41 18.35
C PRO A 75 -3.19 -9.60 18.03
N LYS A 76 -3.18 -8.30 18.28
CA LYS A 76 -4.32 -7.42 17.95
C LYS A 76 -4.56 -7.30 16.44
N HIS A 77 -3.56 -7.64 15.62
CA HIS A 77 -3.66 -7.63 14.18
C HIS A 77 -4.02 -8.99 13.58
N ASN A 78 -4.21 -10.01 14.39
CA ASN A 78 -4.52 -11.36 13.88
C ASN A 78 -5.73 -11.40 12.96
N PHE A 79 -6.73 -10.59 13.24
CA PHE A 79 -7.91 -10.48 12.38
C PHE A 79 -7.62 -9.74 11.08
N SER A 80 -6.99 -8.58 11.18
CA SER A 80 -6.78 -7.72 10.01
C SER A 80 -5.72 -8.26 9.05
N LYS A 81 -4.69 -8.92 9.55
CA LYS A 81 -3.62 -9.48 8.70
C LYS A 81 -3.97 -10.81 8.05
N LYS A 82 -5.06 -11.44 8.46
CA LYS A 82 -5.46 -12.76 7.95
C LYS A 82 -5.60 -12.73 6.43
N GLY A 83 -4.84 -13.59 5.75
CA GLY A 83 -4.84 -13.67 4.30
C GLY A 83 -4.04 -12.58 3.60
N MET A 84 -3.34 -11.71 4.33
CA MET A 84 -2.49 -10.69 3.72
C MET A 84 -1.11 -11.23 3.40
N THR A 85 -0.64 -10.95 2.20
CA THR A 85 0.74 -11.25 1.78
C THR A 85 1.71 -10.22 2.36
N ALA A 86 3.02 -10.55 2.33
CA ALA A 86 4.06 -9.59 2.73
C ALA A 86 4.01 -8.31 1.88
N ASP A 87 3.75 -8.43 0.58
CA ASP A 87 3.64 -7.27 -0.32
C ASP A 87 2.45 -6.40 0.06
N GLU A 88 1.33 -7.00 0.43
CA GLU A 88 0.15 -6.26 0.88
C GLU A 88 0.42 -5.53 2.20
N ILE A 89 1.09 -6.16 3.14
CA ILE A 89 1.50 -5.52 4.41
C ILE A 89 2.43 -4.35 4.12
N ASN A 90 3.41 -4.52 3.24
CA ASN A 90 4.32 -3.44 2.84
C ASN A 90 3.58 -2.28 2.16
N ALA A 91 2.56 -2.59 1.36
CA ALA A 91 1.72 -1.57 0.73
C ALA A 91 0.94 -0.76 1.78
N VAL A 92 0.43 -1.42 2.80
CA VAL A 92 -0.24 -0.74 3.93
C VAL A 92 0.74 0.16 4.68
N VAL A 93 1.96 -0.30 4.94
CA VAL A 93 3.00 0.51 5.58
C VAL A 93 3.29 1.76 4.75
N ALA A 94 3.43 1.61 3.44
CA ALA A 94 3.63 2.76 2.54
C ALA A 94 2.47 3.76 2.63
N PHE A 95 1.25 3.29 2.73
CA PHE A 95 0.09 4.15 2.94
C PHE A 95 0.15 4.87 4.29
N ILE A 96 0.55 4.18 5.36
CA ILE A 96 0.70 4.78 6.69
C ILE A 96 1.68 5.95 6.65
N ARG A 97 2.74 5.88 5.84
CA ARG A 97 3.69 6.99 5.67
C ARG A 97 3.03 8.24 5.10
N THR A 98 1.95 8.11 4.33
CA THR A 98 1.21 9.27 3.81
C THR A 98 0.38 9.97 4.86
N LEU A 99 0.17 9.35 6.02
CA LEU A 99 -0.61 9.89 7.12
C LEU A 99 0.20 10.79 8.05
N LYS A 100 1.47 10.96 7.78
CA LYS A 100 2.37 11.81 8.59
C LYS A 100 1.80 13.23 8.70
N LYS A 101 1.73 13.71 9.92
CA LYS A 101 1.28 15.08 10.23
C LYS A 101 2.45 15.95 10.66
#